data_f5236a8e399d191541dce839d4f3b29d
#
_entry.id   f5236a8e399d191541dce839d4f3b29d
#
_cell.length_a   1.000
_cell.length_b   1.000
_cell.length_c   1.000
_cell.angle_alpha   90.00
_cell.angle_beta   90.00
_cell.angle_gamma   90.00
#
_symmetry.space_group_name_H-M   'P 1'
#
loop_
_entity.id
_entity.type
_entity.pdbx_description
1 polymer ?
#
loop_
_entity_poly.entity_id
_entity_poly.type
_entity_poly.pdbx_seq_one_letter_code
_entity_poly.pdbx_strand_id
1 'polypeptide(L)'
;MKLQQLKYFNELCRLKSFSKVASKFKVSQPTVSYAIKGLEDTLGVQLIVRDQSHSKISLTKEGQIFRQFSQNALQQLEMGKAALKASNNSRVKIGITAALSRFFDLTQHLSSLEQIFGTEIILLEDGSKEITKKIASNQLDIALFGTCKEVTSSQHDLKKIATFPFKLAVSKNHPLAKASHVHLSQVEQEEFILFNEHFVHNEVFWRFMNAYGIVPNILAEVSDIHGFENFIKQKNTVGLLVDFLKLNGIQLIELDETEPVQFYLYLAKQKGGKITDKKFQQIETYILEQIQSLKK
;
A
#
# COMPACT_ATOMS: atom_id res chain seq x y z
N MET A 1 31.69 -9.99 8.19
CA MET A 1 30.38 -9.41 8.55
C MET A 1 29.38 -10.52 8.87
N LYS A 2 28.69 -10.47 10.02
CA LYS A 2 27.70 -11.49 10.48
C LYS A 2 26.30 -10.90 10.47
N LEU A 3 25.29 -11.73 10.17
CA LEU A 3 23.87 -11.30 10.15
C LEU A 3 23.43 -10.66 11.47
N GLN A 4 23.91 -11.16 12.60
CA GLN A 4 23.58 -10.64 13.91
C GLN A 4 24.11 -9.20 14.13
N GLN A 5 25.28 -8.87 13.54
CA GLN A 5 25.81 -7.50 13.57
C GLN A 5 24.90 -6.53 12.82
N LEU A 6 24.33 -6.92 11.66
CA LEU A 6 23.35 -6.12 10.92
C LEU A 6 22.07 -5.90 11.73
N LYS A 7 21.57 -6.95 12.42
CA LYS A 7 20.38 -6.83 13.30
C LYS A 7 20.63 -5.86 14.44
N TYR A 8 21.76 -5.97 15.12
CA TYR A 8 22.11 -5.04 16.21
C TYR A 8 22.26 -3.62 15.70
N PHE A 9 22.92 -3.42 14.57
CA PHE A 9 23.13 -2.09 13.99
C PHE A 9 21.78 -1.44 13.62
N ASN A 10 20.89 -2.14 12.91
CA ASN A 10 19.60 -1.58 12.54
C ASN A 10 18.72 -1.26 13.77
N GLU A 11 18.75 -2.10 14.80
CA GLU A 11 18.02 -1.84 16.02
C GLU A 11 18.65 -0.68 16.82
N LEU A 12 19.97 -0.53 16.79
CA LEU A 12 20.67 0.59 17.40
C LEU A 12 20.34 1.92 16.72
N CYS A 13 20.19 1.92 15.39
CA CYS A 13 19.71 3.06 14.63
C CYS A 13 18.30 3.51 15.06
N ARG A 14 17.45 2.55 15.45
CA ARG A 14 16.06 2.81 15.88
C ARG A 14 15.99 3.27 17.35
N LEU A 15 16.63 2.52 18.25
CA LEU A 15 16.52 2.73 19.69
C LEU A 15 17.50 3.77 20.24
N LYS A 16 18.56 4.10 19.49
CA LYS A 16 19.64 5.04 19.88
C LYS A 16 20.22 4.75 21.27
N SER A 17 20.27 3.47 21.67
CA SER A 17 20.75 3.04 23.00
C SER A 17 21.25 1.60 22.96
N PHE A 18 22.53 1.39 23.31
CA PHE A 18 23.14 0.07 23.40
C PHE A 18 22.44 -0.82 24.44
N SER A 19 22.09 -0.25 25.60
CA SER A 19 21.42 -1.00 26.67
C SER A 19 20.03 -1.46 26.26
N LYS A 20 19.23 -0.62 25.56
CA LYS A 20 17.92 -1.00 25.05
C LYS A 20 18.01 -2.09 23.98
N VAL A 21 19.03 -2.03 23.12
CA VAL A 21 19.29 -3.09 22.12
C VAL A 21 19.67 -4.40 22.82
N ALA A 22 20.58 -4.33 23.80
CA ALA A 22 21.00 -5.48 24.58
C ALA A 22 19.82 -6.17 25.28
N SER A 23 18.96 -5.37 25.95
CA SER A 23 17.73 -5.87 26.57
C SER A 23 16.79 -6.55 25.57
N LYS A 24 16.55 -5.92 24.41
CA LYS A 24 15.69 -6.48 23.36
C LYS A 24 16.18 -7.84 22.86
N PHE A 25 17.48 -7.98 22.68
CA PHE A 25 18.08 -9.24 22.21
C PHE A 25 18.48 -10.20 23.33
N LYS A 26 18.21 -9.85 24.59
CA LYS A 26 18.56 -10.66 25.77
C LYS A 26 20.04 -11.01 25.85
N VAL A 27 20.91 -10.03 25.58
CA VAL A 27 22.36 -10.12 25.63
C VAL A 27 22.95 -9.01 26.51
N SER A 28 24.24 -9.09 26.81
CA SER A 28 24.93 -8.03 27.54
C SER A 28 25.20 -6.80 26.64
N GLN A 29 25.25 -5.62 27.20
CA GLN A 29 25.59 -4.39 26.45
C GLN A 29 26.98 -4.46 25.82
N PRO A 30 28.03 -5.00 26.47
CA PRO A 30 29.32 -5.23 25.83
C PRO A 30 29.24 -6.09 24.57
N THR A 31 28.37 -7.12 24.54
CA THR A 31 28.16 -7.97 23.37
C THR A 31 27.71 -7.16 22.16
N VAL A 32 26.73 -6.26 22.37
CA VAL A 32 26.24 -5.38 21.28
C VAL A 32 27.34 -4.40 20.85
N SER A 33 28.05 -3.79 21.82
CA SER A 33 29.13 -2.84 21.53
C SER A 33 30.26 -3.48 20.72
N TYR A 34 30.67 -4.70 21.10
CA TYR A 34 31.70 -5.46 20.39
C TYR A 34 31.25 -5.85 18.97
N ALA A 35 29.99 -6.25 18.84
CA ALA A 35 29.43 -6.61 17.53
C ALA A 35 29.39 -5.40 16.57
N ILE A 36 29.04 -4.21 17.06
CA ILE A 36 29.05 -2.98 16.24
C ILE A 36 30.49 -2.63 15.86
N LYS A 37 31.43 -2.65 16.82
CA LYS A 37 32.85 -2.41 16.52
C LYS A 37 33.36 -3.38 15.46
N GLY A 38 33.12 -4.68 15.60
CA GLY A 38 33.52 -5.66 14.61
C GLY A 38 32.86 -5.50 13.24
N LEU A 39 31.67 -4.87 13.18
CA LEU A 39 31.04 -4.46 11.93
C LEU A 39 31.79 -3.29 11.28
N GLU A 40 32.09 -2.26 12.06
CA GLU A 40 32.87 -1.08 11.64
C GLU A 40 34.28 -1.49 11.16
N ASP A 41 34.95 -2.38 11.91
CA ASP A 41 36.26 -2.93 11.53
C ASP A 41 36.21 -3.69 10.20
N THR A 42 35.14 -4.47 9.97
CA THR A 42 34.96 -5.21 8.71
C THR A 42 34.72 -4.27 7.53
N LEU A 43 34.06 -3.14 7.74
CA LEU A 43 33.73 -2.16 6.71
C LEU A 43 34.82 -1.10 6.52
N GLY A 44 35.78 -1.00 7.45
CA GLY A 44 36.83 0.00 7.45
C GLY A 44 36.37 1.44 7.70
N VAL A 45 35.12 1.61 8.19
CA VAL A 45 34.52 2.94 8.45
C VAL A 45 33.72 2.94 9.76
N GLN A 46 33.65 4.09 10.39
CA GLN A 46 32.77 4.30 11.56
C GLN A 46 31.32 4.52 11.07
N LEU A 47 30.38 3.83 11.69
CA LEU A 47 28.95 3.95 11.42
C LEU A 47 28.23 4.75 12.50
N ILE A 48 28.78 4.76 13.72
CA ILE A 48 28.17 5.33 14.92
C ILE A 48 29.10 6.37 15.55
N VAL A 49 28.55 7.56 15.84
CA VAL A 49 29.19 8.57 16.70
C VAL A 49 28.64 8.41 18.11
N ARG A 50 29.55 8.28 19.09
CA ARG A 50 29.22 8.24 20.52
C ARG A 50 29.59 9.58 21.13
N ASP A 51 28.59 10.36 21.52
CA ASP A 51 28.84 11.55 22.32
C ASP A 51 28.95 11.13 23.80
N GLN A 52 30.17 11.16 24.30
CA GLN A 52 30.47 10.78 25.68
C GLN A 52 29.85 11.74 26.70
N SER A 53 29.62 13.01 26.34
CA SER A 53 29.12 14.06 27.24
C SER A 53 27.61 13.99 27.44
N HIS A 54 26.84 13.44 26.46
CA HIS A 54 25.37 13.45 26.51
C HIS A 54 24.75 12.07 26.39
N SER A 55 25.51 10.97 26.39
CA SER A 55 25.03 9.59 26.15
C SER A 55 24.18 9.44 24.87
N LYS A 56 24.35 10.34 23.91
CA LYS A 56 23.64 10.34 22.65
C LYS A 56 24.37 9.53 21.60
N ILE A 57 23.61 8.75 20.84
CA ILE A 57 24.09 7.96 19.71
C ILE A 57 23.53 8.58 18.43
N SER A 58 24.42 8.92 17.51
CA SER A 58 24.07 9.39 16.17
C SER A 58 24.78 8.54 15.11
N LEU A 59 24.26 8.57 13.91
CA LEU A 59 24.87 7.91 12.75
C LEU A 59 25.87 8.85 12.09
N THR A 60 26.99 8.32 11.64
CA THR A 60 27.85 9.00 10.67
C THR A 60 27.15 9.10 9.31
N LYS A 61 27.73 9.80 8.35
CA LYS A 61 27.25 9.81 6.96
C LYS A 61 27.28 8.41 6.36
N GLU A 62 28.35 7.67 6.59
CA GLU A 62 28.54 6.28 6.21
C GLU A 62 27.50 5.36 6.88
N GLY A 63 27.23 5.62 8.17
CA GLY A 63 26.19 4.90 8.91
C GLY A 63 24.78 5.12 8.35
N GLN A 64 24.46 6.31 7.88
CA GLN A 64 23.17 6.60 7.23
C GLN A 64 23.04 5.84 5.91
N ILE A 65 24.09 5.86 5.07
CA ILE A 65 24.14 5.11 3.82
C ILE A 65 24.00 3.61 4.11
N PHE A 66 24.82 3.08 5.00
CA PHE A 66 24.84 1.65 5.30
C PHE A 66 23.53 1.15 5.93
N ARG A 67 22.84 1.98 6.70
CA ARG A 67 21.53 1.67 7.27
C ARG A 67 20.53 1.25 6.20
N GLN A 68 20.42 2.00 5.12
CA GLN A 68 19.49 1.71 4.03
C GLN A 68 19.77 0.33 3.40
N PHE A 69 21.03 0.08 3.07
CA PHE A 69 21.43 -1.21 2.46
C PHE A 69 21.30 -2.39 3.43
N SER A 70 21.66 -2.21 4.69
CA SER A 70 21.54 -3.26 5.72
C SER A 70 20.07 -3.59 6.05
N GLN A 71 19.16 -2.61 6.03
CA GLN A 71 17.72 -2.84 6.15
C GLN A 71 17.20 -3.68 4.99
N ASN A 72 17.55 -3.30 3.76
CA ASN A 72 17.16 -4.05 2.56
C ASN A 72 17.67 -5.49 2.59
N ALA A 73 18.92 -5.71 2.98
CA ALA A 73 19.50 -7.05 3.10
C ALA A 73 18.76 -7.93 4.12
N LEU A 74 18.44 -7.38 5.30
CA LEU A 74 17.66 -8.09 6.31
C LEU A 74 16.26 -8.41 5.82
N GLN A 75 15.62 -7.48 5.12
CA GLN A 75 14.31 -7.69 4.52
C GLN A 75 14.34 -8.81 3.49
N GLN A 76 15.33 -8.85 2.59
CA GLN A 76 15.48 -9.92 1.60
C GLN A 76 15.64 -11.30 2.24
N LEU A 77 16.38 -11.40 3.34
CA LEU A 77 16.53 -12.65 4.08
C LEU A 77 15.22 -13.11 4.74
N GLU A 78 14.45 -12.20 5.31
CA GLU A 78 13.12 -12.55 5.87
C GLU A 78 12.13 -12.93 4.75
N MET A 79 12.20 -12.26 3.59
CA MET A 79 11.44 -12.64 2.39
C MET A 79 11.78 -14.05 1.93
N GLY A 80 13.07 -14.40 1.86
CA GLY A 80 13.50 -15.76 1.50
C GLY A 80 12.97 -16.82 2.46
N LYS A 81 13.02 -16.55 3.76
CA LYS A 81 12.43 -17.46 4.78
C LYS A 81 10.92 -17.59 4.64
N ALA A 82 10.23 -16.49 4.36
CA ALA A 82 8.77 -16.50 4.13
C ALA A 82 8.42 -17.32 2.88
N ALA A 83 9.20 -17.17 1.79
CA ALA A 83 9.03 -17.95 0.57
C ALA A 83 9.20 -19.46 0.81
N LEU A 84 10.22 -19.86 1.58
CA LEU A 84 10.44 -21.26 1.95
C LEU A 84 9.27 -21.83 2.79
N LYS A 85 8.72 -21.04 3.70
CA LYS A 85 7.52 -21.44 4.47
C LYS A 85 6.27 -21.53 3.59
N ALA A 86 6.14 -20.60 2.63
CA ALA A 86 5.00 -20.60 1.71
C ALA A 86 5.06 -21.76 0.70
N SER A 87 6.23 -22.22 0.31
CA SER A 87 6.38 -23.37 -0.60
C SER A 87 5.82 -24.67 -0.03
N ASN A 88 5.74 -24.78 1.30
CA ASN A 88 5.14 -25.93 1.99
C ASN A 88 3.62 -25.79 2.20
N ASN A 89 3.01 -24.67 1.84
CA ASN A 89 1.59 -24.42 2.03
C ASN A 89 0.86 -24.55 0.67
N SER A 90 -0.01 -25.54 0.53
CA SER A 90 -0.74 -25.80 -0.72
C SER A 90 -1.68 -24.65 -1.12
N ARG A 91 -2.10 -23.81 -0.16
CA ARG A 91 -3.05 -22.71 -0.37
C ARG A 91 -2.43 -21.52 -1.10
N VAL A 92 -3.20 -20.89 -1.98
CA VAL A 92 -2.83 -19.63 -2.65
C VAL A 92 -3.34 -18.44 -1.85
N LYS A 93 -2.46 -17.50 -1.53
CA LYS A 93 -2.78 -16.25 -0.82
C LYS A 93 -2.96 -15.11 -1.81
N ILE A 94 -4.18 -14.62 -1.92
CA ILE A 94 -4.52 -13.48 -2.76
C ILE A 94 -4.78 -12.26 -1.86
N GLY A 95 -4.04 -11.19 -2.09
CA GLY A 95 -4.28 -9.90 -1.47
C GLY A 95 -5.13 -9.01 -2.36
N ILE A 96 -6.12 -8.35 -1.77
CA ILE A 96 -6.98 -7.39 -2.47
C ILE A 96 -7.27 -6.20 -1.58
N THR A 97 -7.47 -5.02 -2.18
CA THR A 97 -7.92 -3.86 -1.40
C THR A 97 -9.41 -3.91 -1.15
N ALA A 98 -9.85 -3.36 0.00
CA ALA A 98 -11.26 -3.34 0.41
C ALA A 98 -12.20 -2.77 -0.67
N ALA A 99 -11.78 -1.69 -1.34
CA ALA A 99 -12.54 -1.10 -2.43
C ALA A 99 -12.72 -2.05 -3.62
N LEU A 100 -11.67 -2.78 -3.97
CA LEU A 100 -11.69 -3.75 -5.07
C LEU A 100 -12.43 -5.04 -4.68
N SER A 101 -12.33 -5.46 -3.41
CA SER A 101 -13.07 -6.61 -2.88
C SER A 101 -14.58 -6.40 -3.03
N ARG A 102 -15.05 -5.22 -2.65
CA ARG A 102 -16.47 -4.84 -2.84
C ARG A 102 -16.86 -4.75 -4.32
N PHE A 103 -15.98 -4.21 -5.16
CA PHE A 103 -16.23 -4.03 -6.58
C PHE A 103 -16.36 -5.37 -7.33
N PHE A 104 -15.45 -6.31 -7.04
CA PHE A 104 -15.44 -7.61 -7.73
C PHE A 104 -16.32 -8.67 -7.10
N ASP A 105 -16.92 -8.41 -5.93
CA ASP A 105 -17.65 -9.42 -5.13
C ASP A 105 -16.94 -10.78 -5.12
N LEU A 106 -15.66 -10.76 -4.76
CA LEU A 106 -14.79 -11.94 -4.86
C LEU A 106 -15.31 -13.14 -4.08
N THR A 107 -16.18 -12.93 -3.10
CA THR A 107 -16.78 -14.04 -2.35
C THR A 107 -17.66 -14.92 -3.23
N GLN A 108 -18.38 -14.35 -4.19
CA GLN A 108 -19.13 -15.11 -5.20
C GLN A 108 -18.22 -15.81 -6.20
N HIS A 109 -17.03 -15.28 -6.42
CA HIS A 109 -16.08 -15.76 -7.42
C HIS A 109 -14.97 -16.67 -6.85
N LEU A 110 -14.96 -16.89 -5.53
CA LEU A 110 -13.92 -17.68 -4.87
C LEU A 110 -13.78 -19.08 -5.45
N SER A 111 -14.91 -19.78 -5.68
CA SER A 111 -14.92 -21.12 -6.26
C SER A 111 -14.33 -21.17 -7.69
N SER A 112 -14.57 -20.14 -8.50
CA SER A 112 -13.97 -20.03 -9.84
C SER A 112 -12.45 -19.84 -9.76
N LEU A 113 -11.98 -19.03 -8.83
CA LEU A 113 -10.55 -18.84 -8.59
C LEU A 113 -9.90 -20.12 -8.06
N GLU A 114 -10.55 -20.85 -7.15
CA GLU A 114 -10.07 -22.13 -6.64
C GLU A 114 -9.95 -23.18 -7.76
N GLN A 115 -10.87 -23.18 -8.71
CA GLN A 115 -10.76 -24.04 -9.92
C GLN A 115 -9.55 -23.67 -10.77
N ILE A 116 -9.29 -22.39 -11.01
CA ILE A 116 -8.11 -21.93 -11.75
C ILE A 116 -6.83 -22.39 -11.06
N PHE A 117 -6.76 -22.26 -9.73
CA PHE A 117 -5.56 -22.63 -8.98
C PHE A 117 -5.45 -24.13 -8.70
N GLY A 118 -6.55 -24.87 -8.68
CA GLY A 118 -6.61 -26.27 -8.27
C GLY A 118 -6.26 -26.46 -6.78
N THR A 119 -6.51 -25.44 -5.96
CA THR A 119 -6.24 -25.45 -4.51
C THR A 119 -7.08 -24.41 -3.80
N GLU A 120 -7.22 -24.56 -2.48
CA GLU A 120 -7.87 -23.58 -1.63
C GLU A 120 -7.17 -22.20 -1.70
N ILE A 121 -7.98 -21.15 -1.59
CA ILE A 121 -7.52 -19.76 -1.59
C ILE A 121 -7.67 -19.17 -0.19
N ILE A 122 -6.70 -18.39 0.22
CA ILE A 122 -6.80 -17.47 1.35
C ILE A 122 -6.88 -16.07 0.78
N LEU A 123 -8.06 -15.44 0.90
CA LEU A 123 -8.25 -14.05 0.53
C LEU A 123 -7.90 -13.17 1.71
N LEU A 124 -7.04 -12.17 1.46
CA LEU A 124 -6.58 -11.20 2.46
C LEU A 124 -6.96 -9.80 1.98
N GLU A 125 -7.79 -9.13 2.76
CA GLU A 125 -8.23 -7.77 2.49
C GLU A 125 -7.45 -6.77 3.35
N ASP A 126 -6.96 -5.69 2.73
CA ASP A 126 -6.23 -4.63 3.43
C ASP A 126 -6.17 -3.34 2.59
N GLY A 127 -5.59 -2.27 3.13
CA GLY A 127 -5.30 -1.05 2.36
C GLY A 127 -4.25 -1.26 1.26
N SER A 128 -4.29 -0.45 0.20
CA SER A 128 -3.35 -0.56 -0.94
C SER A 128 -1.88 -0.57 -0.51
N LYS A 129 -1.51 0.28 0.43
CA LYS A 129 -0.12 0.36 0.95
C LYS A 129 0.31 -0.94 1.64
N GLU A 130 -0.59 -1.56 2.43
CA GLU A 130 -0.32 -2.82 3.12
C GLU A 130 -0.30 -4.02 2.16
N ILE A 131 -1.21 -4.08 1.19
CA ILE A 131 -1.19 -5.10 0.14
C ILE A 131 0.14 -5.04 -0.64
N THR A 132 0.58 -3.83 -1.01
CA THR A 132 1.87 -3.64 -1.72
C THR A 132 3.06 -4.09 -0.87
N LYS A 133 3.06 -3.83 0.44
CA LYS A 133 4.10 -4.33 1.36
C LYS A 133 4.06 -5.86 1.50
N LYS A 134 2.87 -6.44 1.60
CA LYS A 134 2.70 -7.89 1.75
C LYS A 134 3.15 -8.66 0.51
N ILE A 135 2.86 -8.17 -0.71
CA ILE A 135 3.37 -8.80 -1.93
C ILE A 135 4.89 -8.65 -2.01
N ALA A 136 5.43 -7.46 -1.71
CA ALA A 136 6.88 -7.20 -1.70
C ALA A 136 7.64 -8.05 -0.68
N SER A 137 7.00 -8.45 0.42
CA SER A 137 7.59 -9.32 1.46
C SER A 137 7.25 -10.81 1.31
N ASN A 138 6.73 -11.23 0.15
CA ASN A 138 6.33 -12.61 -0.17
C ASN A 138 5.32 -13.23 0.84
N GLN A 139 4.49 -12.40 1.44
CA GLN A 139 3.38 -12.84 2.29
C GLN A 139 2.12 -13.16 1.46
N LEU A 140 2.07 -12.67 0.21
CA LEU A 140 1.04 -12.93 -0.77
C LEU A 140 1.65 -13.60 -2.00
N ASP A 141 0.88 -14.44 -2.67
CA ASP A 141 1.25 -15.06 -3.94
C ASP A 141 0.78 -14.22 -5.12
N ILE A 142 -0.37 -13.57 -4.95
CA ILE A 142 -0.99 -12.64 -5.89
C ILE A 142 -1.50 -11.43 -5.13
N ALA A 143 -1.45 -10.27 -5.76
CA ALA A 143 -2.06 -9.05 -5.26
C ALA A 143 -2.83 -8.33 -6.35
N LEU A 144 -4.06 -7.89 -6.03
CA LEU A 144 -4.85 -6.96 -6.82
C LEU A 144 -4.96 -5.65 -6.03
N PHE A 145 -4.33 -4.61 -6.54
CA PHE A 145 -4.25 -3.34 -5.81
C PHE A 145 -4.30 -2.13 -6.75
N GLY A 146 -4.71 -1.00 -6.18
CA GLY A 146 -4.75 0.28 -6.87
C GLY A 146 -3.67 1.24 -6.41
N THR A 147 -3.22 2.09 -7.32
CA THR A 147 -2.23 3.14 -7.05
C THR A 147 -2.46 4.34 -7.95
N CYS A 148 -1.97 5.52 -7.56
CA CYS A 148 -2.04 6.75 -8.36
C CYS A 148 -0.74 7.04 -9.11
N LYS A 149 0.23 6.15 -9.05
CA LYS A 149 1.51 6.23 -9.77
C LYS A 149 1.76 4.96 -10.54
N GLU A 150 2.38 5.06 -11.70
CA GLU A 150 2.82 3.86 -12.40
C GLU A 150 3.88 3.12 -11.58
N VAL A 151 3.73 1.81 -11.51
CA VAL A 151 4.60 0.94 -10.72
C VAL A 151 5.38 0.03 -11.63
N THR A 152 6.68 -0.10 -11.37
CA THR A 152 7.55 -1.08 -11.98
C THR A 152 8.21 -1.92 -10.89
N SER A 153 8.54 -3.18 -11.19
CA SER A 153 9.21 -4.06 -10.24
C SER A 153 10.19 -4.99 -10.95
N SER A 154 11.37 -5.15 -10.38
CA SER A 154 12.32 -6.18 -10.82
C SER A 154 12.00 -7.56 -10.23
N GLN A 155 11.28 -7.63 -9.12
CA GLN A 155 10.98 -8.84 -8.34
C GLN A 155 9.60 -9.45 -8.61
N HIS A 156 8.68 -8.66 -9.20
CA HIS A 156 7.29 -9.07 -9.43
C HIS A 156 6.95 -8.91 -10.91
N ASP A 157 6.11 -9.81 -11.41
CA ASP A 157 5.41 -9.62 -12.66
C ASP A 157 4.18 -8.75 -12.36
N LEU A 158 4.13 -7.60 -13.00
CA LEU A 158 3.07 -6.62 -12.88
C LEU A 158 2.30 -6.51 -14.17
N LYS A 159 0.97 -6.52 -14.07
CA LYS A 159 0.05 -6.26 -15.17
C LYS A 159 -0.84 -5.09 -14.82
N LYS A 160 -0.78 -4.03 -15.60
CA LYS A 160 -1.75 -2.93 -15.52
C LYS A 160 -3.06 -3.41 -16.16
N ILE A 161 -4.07 -3.64 -15.33
CA ILE A 161 -5.35 -4.22 -15.73
C ILE A 161 -6.30 -3.17 -16.29
N ALA A 162 -6.37 -2.03 -15.60
CA ALA A 162 -7.26 -0.94 -15.98
C ALA A 162 -6.74 0.41 -15.44
N THR A 163 -7.32 1.47 -15.99
CA THR A 163 -7.10 2.84 -15.54
C THR A 163 -8.46 3.50 -15.37
N PHE A 164 -8.64 4.23 -14.27
CA PHE A 164 -9.89 4.92 -13.96
C PHE A 164 -9.60 6.35 -13.50
N PRO A 165 -10.43 7.33 -13.88
CA PRO A 165 -10.33 8.68 -13.34
C PRO A 165 -10.88 8.76 -11.91
N PHE A 166 -10.46 9.77 -11.17
CA PHE A 166 -11.16 10.22 -9.98
C PHE A 166 -12.26 11.20 -10.36
N LYS A 167 -13.40 11.09 -9.70
CA LYS A 167 -14.57 11.93 -9.90
C LYS A 167 -15.03 12.54 -8.58
N LEU A 168 -15.75 13.63 -8.65
CA LEU A 168 -16.46 14.16 -7.50
C LEU A 168 -17.68 13.29 -7.22
N ALA A 169 -17.80 12.80 -6.01
CA ALA A 169 -18.94 12.04 -5.53
C ALA A 169 -19.86 12.96 -4.74
N VAL A 170 -21.13 12.99 -5.12
CA VAL A 170 -22.18 13.76 -4.46
C VAL A 170 -23.44 12.90 -4.30
N SER A 171 -24.32 13.27 -3.36
CA SER A 171 -25.66 12.69 -3.27
C SER A 171 -26.46 13.00 -4.56
N LYS A 172 -27.35 12.10 -4.98
CA LYS A 172 -28.29 12.37 -6.11
C LYS A 172 -29.16 13.60 -5.87
N ASN A 173 -29.34 14.03 -4.62
CA ASN A 173 -30.12 15.21 -4.24
C ASN A 173 -29.26 16.48 -4.13
N HIS A 174 -27.95 16.37 -4.33
CA HIS A 174 -27.03 17.51 -4.27
C HIS A 174 -27.30 18.48 -5.42
N PRO A 175 -27.17 19.81 -5.25
CA PRO A 175 -27.35 20.77 -6.33
C PRO A 175 -26.49 20.47 -7.56
N LEU A 176 -25.27 19.98 -7.35
CA LEU A 176 -24.33 19.61 -8.42
C LEU A 176 -24.65 18.28 -9.10
N ALA A 177 -25.59 17.46 -8.60
CA ALA A 177 -25.84 16.13 -9.14
C ALA A 177 -26.25 16.09 -10.63
N LYS A 178 -26.72 17.21 -11.16
CA LYS A 178 -27.10 17.35 -12.58
C LYS A 178 -25.96 17.86 -13.47
N ALA A 179 -24.85 18.28 -12.88
CA ALA A 179 -23.68 18.73 -13.62
C ALA A 179 -22.98 17.53 -14.25
N SER A 180 -22.51 17.67 -15.48
CA SER A 180 -21.67 16.68 -16.14
C SER A 180 -20.21 16.83 -15.72
N HIS A 181 -19.78 18.07 -15.51
CA HIS A 181 -18.41 18.45 -15.15
C HIS A 181 -18.43 19.48 -14.02
N VAL A 182 -17.40 19.50 -13.21
CA VAL A 182 -17.22 20.48 -12.14
C VAL A 182 -15.73 20.79 -11.97
N HIS A 183 -15.41 22.08 -11.83
CA HIS A 183 -14.08 22.53 -11.43
C HIS A 183 -14.00 22.58 -9.90
N LEU A 184 -12.87 22.19 -9.31
CA LEU A 184 -12.73 22.11 -7.84
C LEU A 184 -13.00 23.43 -7.12
N SER A 185 -12.71 24.57 -7.74
CA SER A 185 -13.06 25.87 -7.16
C SER A 185 -14.56 26.09 -6.91
N GLN A 186 -15.42 25.34 -7.60
CA GLN A 186 -16.89 25.44 -7.41
C GLN A 186 -17.37 24.72 -6.16
N VAL A 187 -16.51 23.88 -5.57
CA VAL A 187 -16.84 23.09 -4.36
C VAL A 187 -15.97 23.47 -3.15
N GLU A 188 -15.23 24.57 -3.21
CA GLU A 188 -14.35 25.00 -2.11
C GLU A 188 -15.12 25.34 -0.82
N GLN A 189 -16.40 25.69 -0.91
CA GLN A 189 -17.27 26.02 0.23
C GLN A 189 -18.07 24.79 0.73
N GLU A 190 -17.96 23.64 0.07
CA GLU A 190 -18.67 22.43 0.45
C GLU A 190 -17.98 21.72 1.63
N GLU A 191 -18.76 20.94 2.37
CA GLU A 191 -18.20 20.03 3.38
C GLU A 191 -17.72 18.74 2.73
N PHE A 192 -16.44 18.40 2.97
CA PHE A 192 -15.80 17.22 2.39
C PHE A 192 -15.82 16.02 3.36
N ILE A 193 -16.04 14.85 2.78
CA ILE A 193 -15.72 13.56 3.39
C ILE A 193 -14.44 13.03 2.76
N LEU A 194 -13.50 12.68 3.59
CA LEU A 194 -12.18 12.22 3.21
C LEU A 194 -11.98 10.77 3.65
N PHE A 195 -11.39 9.95 2.80
CA PHE A 195 -10.83 8.68 3.25
C PHE A 195 -9.55 8.92 4.06
N ASN A 196 -9.29 8.10 5.07
CA ASN A 196 -8.09 8.20 5.87
C ASN A 196 -6.81 7.87 5.07
N GLU A 197 -5.65 8.06 5.69
CA GLU A 197 -4.31 7.92 5.10
C GLU A 197 -3.96 6.52 4.53
N HIS A 198 -4.75 5.49 4.84
CA HIS A 198 -4.56 4.14 4.30
C HIS A 198 -5.08 3.99 2.87
N PHE A 199 -5.90 4.94 2.41
CA PHE A 199 -6.46 4.96 1.05
C PHE A 199 -5.68 5.89 0.12
N VAL A 200 -5.56 5.48 -1.14
CA VAL A 200 -4.96 6.32 -2.18
C VAL A 200 -5.79 7.58 -2.46
N HIS A 201 -7.10 7.55 -2.17
CA HIS A 201 -8.00 8.69 -2.28
C HIS A 201 -7.56 9.88 -1.41
N ASN A 202 -6.97 9.63 -0.23
CA ASN A 202 -6.44 10.66 0.64
C ASN A 202 -5.28 11.42 -0.02
N GLU A 203 -4.31 10.70 -0.61
CA GLU A 203 -3.17 11.31 -1.32
C GLU A 203 -3.65 12.19 -2.49
N VAL A 204 -4.65 11.70 -3.24
CA VAL A 204 -5.22 12.44 -4.39
C VAL A 204 -5.98 13.67 -3.93
N PHE A 205 -6.79 13.54 -2.87
CA PHE A 205 -7.52 14.66 -2.30
C PHE A 205 -6.57 15.81 -1.93
N TRP A 206 -5.54 15.53 -1.14
CA TRP A 206 -4.59 16.57 -0.74
C TRP A 206 -3.76 17.11 -1.90
N ARG A 207 -3.46 16.28 -2.90
CA ARG A 207 -2.81 16.76 -4.13
C ARG A 207 -3.68 17.79 -4.84
N PHE A 208 -4.97 17.55 -5.00
CA PHE A 208 -5.89 18.50 -5.63
C PHE A 208 -6.07 19.76 -4.78
N MET A 209 -6.34 19.62 -3.48
CA MET A 209 -6.49 20.78 -2.60
C MET A 209 -5.27 21.70 -2.66
N ASN A 210 -4.07 21.14 -2.60
CA ASN A 210 -2.82 21.89 -2.67
C ASN A 210 -2.60 22.53 -4.06
N ALA A 211 -2.92 21.82 -5.15
CA ALA A 211 -2.73 22.34 -6.51
C ALA A 211 -3.59 23.56 -6.80
N TYR A 212 -4.81 23.62 -6.22
CA TYR A 212 -5.75 24.74 -6.40
C TYR A 212 -5.73 25.75 -5.24
N GLY A 213 -4.88 25.55 -4.23
CA GLY A 213 -4.81 26.45 -3.08
C GLY A 213 -6.08 26.45 -2.21
N ILE A 214 -6.87 25.36 -2.27
CA ILE A 214 -8.12 25.24 -1.53
C ILE A 214 -7.83 24.76 -0.12
N VAL A 215 -8.42 25.43 0.88
CA VAL A 215 -8.44 24.97 2.28
C VAL A 215 -9.79 24.28 2.50
N PRO A 216 -9.85 22.94 2.46
CA PRO A 216 -11.12 22.23 2.51
C PRO A 216 -11.76 22.26 3.90
N ASN A 217 -13.08 22.39 3.95
CA ASN A 217 -13.88 22.15 5.15
C ASN A 217 -14.13 20.64 5.29
N ILE A 218 -13.35 19.94 6.11
CA ILE A 218 -13.46 18.50 6.30
C ILE A 218 -14.43 18.20 7.44
N LEU A 219 -15.58 17.61 7.12
CA LEU A 219 -16.57 17.18 8.11
C LEU A 219 -16.12 15.91 8.84
N ALA A 220 -15.58 14.92 8.11
CA ALA A 220 -15.09 13.68 8.72
C ALA A 220 -14.08 12.96 7.83
N GLU A 221 -13.22 12.15 8.48
CA GLU A 221 -12.41 11.13 7.84
C GLU A 221 -13.02 9.76 8.09
N VAL A 222 -13.10 8.92 7.04
CA VAL A 222 -13.68 7.59 7.09
C VAL A 222 -12.66 6.50 6.75
N SER A 223 -12.85 5.32 7.32
CA SER A 223 -11.95 4.17 7.13
C SER A 223 -12.48 3.13 6.14
N ASP A 224 -13.69 3.34 5.60
CA ASP A 224 -14.32 2.39 4.68
C ASP A 224 -15.34 3.08 3.76
N ILE A 225 -15.73 2.36 2.69
CA ILE A 225 -16.65 2.86 1.67
C ILE A 225 -18.07 3.03 2.20
N HIS A 226 -18.49 2.23 3.17
CA HIS A 226 -19.83 2.33 3.74
C HIS A 226 -20.00 3.62 4.54
N GLY A 227 -19.00 3.96 5.36
CA GLY A 227 -18.95 5.25 6.05
C GLY A 227 -18.99 6.42 5.06
N PHE A 228 -18.18 6.37 4.00
CA PHE A 228 -18.17 7.36 2.93
C PHE A 228 -19.56 7.52 2.30
N GLU A 229 -20.17 6.41 1.89
CA GLU A 229 -21.49 6.38 1.27
C GLU A 229 -22.58 7.01 2.17
N ASN A 230 -22.56 6.70 3.47
CA ASN A 230 -23.52 7.22 4.43
C ASN A 230 -23.40 8.74 4.62
N PHE A 231 -22.19 9.26 4.75
CA PHE A 231 -21.99 10.71 4.89
C PHE A 231 -22.43 11.46 3.64
N ILE A 232 -22.04 11.01 2.45
CA ILE A 232 -22.46 11.62 1.18
C ILE A 232 -23.99 11.69 1.09
N LYS A 233 -24.68 10.61 1.43
CA LYS A 233 -26.15 10.55 1.32
C LYS A 233 -26.90 11.38 2.38
N GLN A 234 -26.43 11.31 3.62
CA GLN A 234 -27.19 11.86 4.76
C GLN A 234 -26.85 13.32 5.06
N LYS A 235 -25.62 13.74 4.78
CA LYS A 235 -25.13 15.08 5.11
C LYS A 235 -24.99 16.00 3.90
N ASN A 236 -25.30 15.50 2.70
CA ASN A 236 -25.14 16.25 1.45
C ASN A 236 -23.73 16.81 1.25
N THR A 237 -22.74 16.07 1.71
CA THR A 237 -21.32 16.39 1.59
C THR A 237 -20.77 15.98 0.22
N VAL A 238 -19.55 16.38 -0.09
CA VAL A 238 -18.84 15.98 -1.31
C VAL A 238 -17.59 15.19 -0.98
N GLY A 239 -17.10 14.38 -1.92
CA GLY A 239 -15.85 13.62 -1.74
C GLY A 239 -15.29 13.15 -3.06
N LEU A 240 -14.08 12.59 -3.04
CA LEU A 240 -13.44 12.02 -4.23
C LEU A 240 -13.60 10.51 -4.26
N LEU A 241 -13.98 9.98 -5.42
CA LEU A 241 -14.14 8.55 -5.63
C LEU A 241 -13.60 8.14 -7.01
N VAL A 242 -13.07 6.93 -7.10
CA VAL A 242 -12.66 6.35 -8.39
C VAL A 242 -13.88 5.89 -9.17
N ASP A 243 -13.92 6.14 -10.47
CA ASP A 243 -15.09 5.95 -11.35
C ASP A 243 -15.61 4.49 -11.45
N PHE A 244 -14.85 3.49 -11.05
CA PHE A 244 -15.36 2.13 -11.04
C PHE A 244 -16.31 1.82 -9.87
N LEU A 245 -16.32 2.64 -8.81
CA LEU A 245 -17.15 2.42 -7.63
C LEU A 245 -18.54 3.03 -7.85
N LYS A 246 -19.47 2.25 -8.39
CA LYS A 246 -20.88 2.68 -8.49
C LYS A 246 -21.59 2.44 -7.17
N LEU A 247 -21.86 3.52 -6.45
CA LEU A 247 -22.57 3.48 -5.16
C LEU A 247 -24.03 3.93 -5.35
N ASN A 248 -24.95 3.17 -4.76
CA ASN A 248 -26.37 3.49 -4.91
C ASN A 248 -26.71 4.83 -4.24
N GLY A 249 -27.39 5.72 -4.97
CA GLY A 249 -27.79 7.04 -4.46
C GLY A 249 -26.66 8.10 -4.51
N ILE A 250 -25.51 7.77 -5.08
CA ILE A 250 -24.40 8.70 -5.33
C ILE A 250 -24.28 8.94 -6.84
N GLN A 251 -24.02 10.20 -7.20
CA GLN A 251 -23.70 10.64 -8.53
C GLN A 251 -22.21 10.95 -8.59
N LEU A 252 -21.53 10.46 -9.63
CA LEU A 252 -20.14 10.77 -9.93
C LEU A 252 -20.11 11.83 -11.05
N ILE A 253 -19.37 12.91 -10.80
CA ILE A 253 -19.26 14.06 -11.70
C ILE A 253 -17.81 14.15 -12.16
N GLU A 254 -17.59 14.38 -13.46
CA GLU A 254 -16.25 14.59 -14.02
C GLU A 254 -15.60 15.82 -13.38
N LEU A 255 -14.31 15.73 -13.12
CA LEU A 255 -13.50 16.87 -12.66
C LEU A 255 -12.82 17.54 -13.87
N ASP A 256 -13.02 18.84 -14.00
CA ASP A 256 -12.31 19.66 -14.99
C ASP A 256 -10.91 20.01 -14.47
N GLU A 257 -9.98 19.04 -14.56
CA GLU A 257 -8.63 19.17 -14.07
C GLU A 257 -7.63 19.33 -15.19
N THR A 258 -6.69 20.25 -15.03
CA THR A 258 -5.59 20.45 -15.99
C THR A 258 -4.62 19.28 -16.02
N GLU A 259 -4.47 18.58 -14.89
CA GLU A 259 -3.65 17.38 -14.75
C GLU A 259 -4.46 16.26 -14.10
N PRO A 260 -5.20 15.45 -14.88
CA PRO A 260 -6.04 14.40 -14.32
C PRO A 260 -5.20 13.33 -13.62
N VAL A 261 -5.54 13.08 -12.36
CA VAL A 261 -4.93 11.97 -11.60
C VAL A 261 -5.65 10.69 -11.96
N GLN A 262 -4.88 9.68 -12.36
CA GLN A 262 -5.40 8.37 -12.70
C GLN A 262 -5.22 7.38 -11.57
N PHE A 263 -6.20 6.52 -11.40
CA PHE A 263 -6.09 5.31 -10.59
C PHE A 263 -5.74 4.14 -11.49
N TYR A 264 -4.58 3.55 -11.25
CA TYR A 264 -4.10 2.37 -11.96
C TYR A 264 -4.40 1.11 -11.16
N LEU A 265 -5.12 0.18 -11.76
CA LEU A 265 -5.35 -1.14 -11.21
C LEU A 265 -4.27 -2.10 -11.68
N TYR A 266 -3.57 -2.70 -10.75
CA TYR A 266 -2.51 -3.67 -11.01
C TYR A 266 -2.84 -5.05 -10.46
N LEU A 267 -2.52 -6.07 -11.24
CA LEU A 267 -2.37 -7.45 -10.79
C LEU A 267 -0.88 -7.77 -10.70
N ALA A 268 -0.47 -8.34 -9.57
CA ALA A 268 0.94 -8.68 -9.31
C ALA A 268 1.08 -10.13 -8.88
N LYS A 269 2.18 -10.78 -9.30
CA LYS A 269 2.68 -12.04 -8.72
C LYS A 269 4.17 -11.96 -8.49
N GLN A 270 4.68 -12.80 -7.61
CA GLN A 270 6.12 -12.95 -7.41
C GLN A 270 6.77 -13.66 -8.61
N LYS A 271 7.88 -13.13 -9.15
CA LYS A 271 8.71 -13.81 -10.16
C LYS A 271 9.32 -15.08 -9.58
N GLY A 272 9.21 -16.18 -10.32
CA GLY A 272 9.71 -17.47 -9.84
C GLY A 272 8.98 -18.05 -8.64
N GLY A 273 7.84 -17.44 -8.23
CA GLY A 273 6.97 -17.95 -7.18
C GLY A 273 6.14 -19.16 -7.64
N LYS A 274 5.25 -19.63 -6.77
CA LYS A 274 4.43 -20.84 -7.05
C LYS A 274 3.34 -20.63 -8.11
N ILE A 275 3.06 -19.37 -8.49
CA ILE A 275 2.05 -19.05 -9.51
C ILE A 275 2.69 -19.07 -10.89
N THR A 276 2.32 -20.03 -11.72
CA THR A 276 2.81 -20.12 -13.09
C THR A 276 2.26 -18.99 -13.97
N ASP A 277 2.98 -18.65 -15.04
CA ASP A 277 2.53 -17.61 -15.98
C ASP A 277 1.17 -17.92 -16.60
N LYS A 278 0.90 -19.19 -16.87
CA LYS A 278 -0.40 -19.65 -17.37
C LYS A 278 -1.54 -19.33 -16.39
N LYS A 279 -1.38 -19.64 -15.11
CA LYS A 279 -2.38 -19.33 -14.07
C LYS A 279 -2.54 -17.83 -13.88
N PHE A 280 -1.43 -17.09 -13.92
CA PHE A 280 -1.45 -15.63 -13.82
C PHE A 280 -2.24 -15.00 -14.96
N GLN A 281 -2.04 -15.46 -16.18
CA GLN A 281 -2.77 -15.00 -17.37
C GLN A 281 -4.28 -15.37 -17.30
N GLN A 282 -4.61 -16.56 -16.77
CA GLN A 282 -6.02 -16.95 -16.56
C GLN A 282 -6.73 -15.99 -15.59
N ILE A 283 -6.05 -15.57 -14.51
CA ILE A 283 -6.62 -14.60 -13.58
C ILE A 283 -6.73 -13.21 -14.20
N GLU A 284 -5.72 -12.78 -14.95
CA GLU A 284 -5.76 -11.53 -15.69
C GLU A 284 -7.00 -11.48 -16.58
N THR A 285 -7.20 -12.51 -17.40
CA THR A 285 -8.37 -12.64 -18.28
C THR A 285 -9.67 -12.60 -17.49
N TYR A 286 -9.75 -13.39 -16.41
CA TYR A 286 -10.93 -13.43 -15.55
C TYR A 286 -11.29 -12.05 -14.96
N ILE A 287 -10.31 -11.31 -14.45
CA ILE A 287 -10.52 -9.97 -13.89
C ILE A 287 -10.96 -8.98 -14.97
N LEU A 288 -10.37 -9.05 -16.17
CA LEU A 288 -10.75 -8.21 -17.30
C LEU A 288 -12.21 -8.46 -17.74
N GLU A 289 -12.66 -9.70 -17.76
CA GLU A 289 -14.05 -10.06 -18.05
C GLU A 289 -15.02 -9.47 -17.00
N GLN A 290 -14.65 -9.54 -15.71
CA GLN A 290 -15.46 -8.92 -14.65
C GLN A 290 -15.56 -7.40 -14.83
N ILE A 291 -14.45 -6.70 -15.14
CA ILE A 291 -14.46 -5.26 -15.40
C ILE A 291 -15.35 -4.91 -16.60
N GLN A 292 -15.32 -5.70 -17.66
CA GLN A 292 -16.16 -5.49 -18.85
C GLN A 292 -17.66 -5.67 -18.54
N SER A 293 -18.01 -6.65 -17.70
CA SER A 293 -19.39 -6.89 -17.30
C SER A 293 -19.99 -5.74 -16.47
N LEU A 294 -19.16 -5.03 -15.72
CA LEU A 294 -19.57 -3.91 -14.87
C LEU A 294 -19.71 -2.57 -15.62
N LYS A 295 -19.19 -2.50 -16.86
CA LYS A 295 -19.36 -1.33 -17.74
C LYS A 295 -20.66 -1.35 -18.53
N LYS A 296 -21.35 -2.48 -18.55
CA LYS A 296 -22.67 -2.64 -19.16
C LYS A 296 -23.78 -2.39 -18.14
#